data_88be79709b52edb6b0ab3d339ba03eee
#
_entry.id   88be79709b52edb6b0ab3d339ba03eee
#
_cell.length_a   1.000
_cell.length_b   1.000
_cell.length_c   1.000
_cell.angle_alpha   90.00
_cell.angle_beta   90.00
_cell.angle_gamma   90.00
#
_symmetry.space_group_name_H-M   'P 1'
#
loop_
_entity.id
_entity.type
_entity.pdbx_description
1 polymer ?
#
loop_
_entity_poly.entity_id
_entity_poly.type
_entity_poly.pdbx_seq_one_letter_code
_entity_poly.pdbx_strand_id
1 'polypeptide(L)'
;MYEPLVNFWQVLQAEGLSLTDALIEQKVKHPDRESARKLFTEAKELINDHEYTSVERAVAFYIVNKCSFSGLTESSSFSEQASDSNFSMRGIEKLPEYSKLIKKWRITNDSYDTLMFNELRSGIFMYLDPPYDIKDNLYGNKGSLHKRFDHDRFAKQCC
;
A
#
# COMPACT_ATOMS: atom_id res chain seq x y z
N MET A 1 -0.56 6.08 10.45
CA MET A 1 -0.15 5.84 9.05
C MET A 1 -1.14 4.87 8.41
N TYR A 2 -1.10 4.65 7.09
CA TYR A 2 -2.02 3.72 6.41
C TYR A 2 -1.55 2.27 6.58
N GLU A 3 -2.16 1.55 7.51
CA GLU A 3 -1.74 0.21 7.94
C GLU A 3 -1.65 -0.81 6.79
N PRO A 4 -2.63 -0.93 5.86
CA PRO A 4 -2.54 -1.90 4.77
C PRO A 4 -1.32 -1.72 3.87
N LEU A 5 -0.89 -0.49 3.62
CA LEU A 5 0.33 -0.19 2.85
C LEU A 5 1.58 -0.66 3.61
N VAL A 6 1.64 -0.39 4.91
CA VAL A 6 2.78 -0.80 5.75
C VAL A 6 2.86 -2.32 5.83
N ASN A 7 1.71 -2.99 6.08
CA ASN A 7 1.62 -4.45 6.08
C ASN A 7 2.11 -5.04 4.76
N PHE A 8 1.68 -4.49 3.62
CA PHE A 8 2.15 -4.96 2.30
C PHE A 8 3.68 -4.90 2.17
N TRP A 9 4.30 -3.79 2.55
CA TRP A 9 5.76 -3.65 2.45
C TRP A 9 6.50 -4.55 3.43
N GLN A 10 5.98 -4.76 4.64
CA GLN A 10 6.56 -5.68 5.64
C GLN A 10 6.48 -7.13 5.17
N VAL A 11 5.33 -7.55 4.63
CA VAL A 11 5.15 -8.89 4.05
C VAL A 11 6.04 -9.08 2.83
N LEU A 12 6.11 -8.10 1.92
CA LEU A 12 7.01 -8.17 0.77
C LEU A 12 8.47 -8.33 1.20
N GLN A 13 8.88 -7.64 2.27
CA GLN A 13 10.25 -7.76 2.82
C GLN A 13 10.53 -9.13 3.43
N ALA A 14 9.60 -9.66 4.22
CA ALA A 14 9.78 -10.88 4.99
C ALA A 14 9.48 -12.14 4.18
N GLU A 15 8.42 -12.11 3.39
CA GLU A 15 7.77 -13.26 2.73
C GLU A 15 7.50 -13.01 1.24
N GLY A 16 8.42 -12.32 0.57
CA GLY A 16 8.23 -11.87 -0.81
C GLY A 16 7.91 -12.98 -1.82
N LEU A 17 8.43 -14.20 -1.64
CA LEU A 17 8.11 -15.34 -2.50
C LEU A 17 6.68 -15.83 -2.25
N SER A 18 6.30 -16.05 -0.99
CA SER A 18 4.92 -16.48 -0.62
C SER A 18 3.88 -15.49 -1.11
N LEU A 19 4.13 -14.19 -0.96
CA LEU A 19 3.28 -13.12 -1.49
C LEU A 19 3.16 -13.20 -3.01
N THR A 20 4.27 -13.41 -3.70
CA THR A 20 4.31 -13.52 -5.16
C THR A 20 3.50 -14.72 -5.65
N ASP A 21 3.71 -15.89 -5.06
CA ASP A 21 3.01 -17.12 -5.42
C ASP A 21 1.49 -16.99 -5.20
N ALA A 22 1.08 -16.42 -4.08
CA ALA A 22 -0.33 -16.16 -3.80
C ALA A 22 -0.96 -15.17 -4.82
N LEU A 23 -0.24 -14.14 -5.23
CA LEU A 23 -0.72 -13.19 -6.26
C LEU A 23 -0.78 -13.83 -7.66
N ILE A 24 0.17 -14.70 -8.01
CA ILE A 24 0.14 -15.48 -9.25
C ILE A 24 -1.11 -16.36 -9.27
N GLU A 25 -1.39 -17.07 -8.17
CA GLU A 25 -2.58 -17.89 -8.04
C GLU A 25 -3.86 -17.11 -8.26
N GLN A 26 -3.98 -15.92 -7.62
CA GLN A 26 -5.14 -15.04 -7.82
C GLN A 26 -5.24 -14.56 -9.27
N LYS A 27 -4.13 -14.19 -9.91
CA LYS A 27 -4.15 -13.73 -11.30
C LYS A 27 -4.53 -14.84 -12.28
N VAL A 28 -4.11 -16.07 -12.03
CA VAL A 28 -4.47 -17.25 -12.86
C VAL A 28 -5.96 -17.60 -12.68
N LYS A 29 -6.48 -17.54 -11.46
CA LYS A 29 -7.91 -17.80 -11.17
C LYS A 29 -8.85 -16.72 -11.73
N HIS A 30 -8.35 -15.51 -11.91
CA HIS A 30 -9.14 -14.33 -12.31
C HIS A 30 -8.54 -13.70 -13.58
N PRO A 31 -8.60 -14.39 -14.74
CA PRO A 31 -7.90 -13.99 -15.96
C PRO A 31 -8.58 -12.83 -16.70
N ASP A 32 -9.88 -12.65 -16.54
CA ASP A 32 -10.70 -11.67 -17.25
C ASP A 32 -11.21 -10.54 -16.33
N ARG A 33 -11.81 -9.52 -16.94
CA ARG A 33 -12.29 -8.31 -16.23
C ARG A 33 -13.42 -8.59 -15.24
N GLU A 34 -14.31 -9.53 -15.57
CA GLU A 34 -15.45 -9.85 -14.71
C GLU A 34 -14.99 -10.55 -13.44
N SER A 35 -14.16 -11.56 -13.58
CA SER A 35 -13.55 -12.25 -12.43
C SER A 35 -12.64 -11.34 -11.60
N ALA A 36 -11.86 -10.46 -12.26
CA ALA A 36 -11.04 -9.48 -11.57
C ALA A 36 -11.87 -8.44 -10.78
N ARG A 37 -13.07 -8.07 -11.27
CA ARG A 37 -14.00 -7.20 -10.54
C ARG A 37 -14.53 -7.86 -9.26
N LYS A 38 -14.87 -9.15 -9.32
CA LYS A 38 -15.30 -9.93 -8.14
C LYS A 38 -14.17 -10.00 -7.12
N LEU A 39 -12.97 -10.38 -7.56
CA LEU A 39 -11.77 -10.41 -6.74
C LEU A 39 -11.46 -9.06 -6.08
N PHE A 40 -11.60 -7.95 -6.81
CA PHE A 40 -11.43 -6.60 -6.27
C PHE A 40 -12.42 -6.29 -5.14
N THR A 41 -13.68 -6.68 -5.30
CA THR A 41 -14.73 -6.46 -4.29
C THR A 41 -14.41 -7.25 -3.01
N GLU A 42 -14.08 -8.52 -3.13
CA GLU A 42 -13.68 -9.38 -2.01
C GLU A 42 -12.42 -8.86 -1.31
N ALA A 43 -11.41 -8.46 -2.08
CA ALA A 43 -10.19 -7.89 -1.55
C ALA A 43 -10.41 -6.58 -0.76
N LYS A 44 -11.39 -5.75 -1.17
CA LYS A 44 -11.75 -4.53 -0.42
C LYS A 44 -12.32 -4.80 0.96
N GLU A 45 -13.05 -5.88 1.14
CA GLU A 45 -13.58 -6.30 2.44
C GLU A 45 -12.46 -6.84 3.34
N LEU A 46 -11.55 -7.60 2.74
CA LEU A 46 -10.49 -8.31 3.44
C LEU A 46 -9.31 -7.41 3.88
N ILE A 47 -9.05 -6.31 3.19
CA ILE A 47 -7.84 -5.49 3.35
C ILE A 47 -7.59 -4.97 4.78
N ASN A 48 -8.65 -4.76 5.56
CA ASN A 48 -8.61 -4.28 6.96
C ASN A 48 -9.11 -5.33 7.96
N ASP A 49 -9.42 -6.52 7.52
CA ASP A 49 -9.93 -7.56 8.40
C ASP A 49 -8.79 -8.32 9.07
N HIS A 50 -8.64 -8.12 10.39
CA HIS A 50 -7.58 -8.73 11.18
C HIS A 50 -7.82 -10.21 11.53
N GLU A 51 -8.93 -10.82 11.12
CA GLU A 51 -9.13 -12.27 11.17
C GLU A 51 -8.27 -12.99 10.12
N TYR A 52 -7.86 -12.29 9.06
CA TYR A 52 -6.98 -12.80 8.02
C TYR A 52 -5.49 -12.58 8.36
N THR A 53 -4.65 -13.43 7.81
CA THR A 53 -3.19 -13.33 7.96
C THR A 53 -2.62 -12.05 7.32
N SER A 54 -1.43 -11.66 7.74
CA SER A 54 -0.72 -10.53 7.13
C SER A 54 -0.50 -10.71 5.64
N VAL A 55 -0.24 -11.96 5.19
CA VAL A 55 -0.04 -12.27 3.76
C VAL A 55 -1.34 -12.10 2.98
N GLU A 56 -2.46 -12.62 3.47
CA GLU A 56 -3.77 -12.47 2.80
C GLU A 56 -4.16 -11.00 2.68
N ARG A 57 -3.97 -10.22 3.74
CA ARG A 57 -4.22 -8.76 3.70
C ARG A 57 -3.26 -8.02 2.75
N ALA A 58 -2.02 -8.47 2.63
CA ALA A 58 -1.06 -7.90 1.67
C ALA A 58 -1.44 -8.24 0.22
N VAL A 59 -1.91 -9.46 -0.05
CA VAL A 59 -2.48 -9.86 -1.34
C VAL A 59 -3.68 -8.97 -1.69
N ALA A 60 -4.61 -8.81 -0.75
CA ALA A 60 -5.79 -7.96 -0.91
C ALA A 60 -5.40 -6.51 -1.22
N PHE A 61 -4.45 -5.95 -0.47
CA PHE A 61 -3.93 -4.60 -0.72
C PHE A 61 -3.38 -4.44 -2.14
N TYR A 62 -2.57 -5.39 -2.61
CA TYR A 62 -2.00 -5.35 -3.96
C TYR A 62 -3.09 -5.36 -5.02
N ILE A 63 -4.07 -6.25 -4.91
CA ILE A 63 -5.20 -6.36 -5.84
C ILE A 63 -5.99 -5.05 -5.86
N VAL A 64 -6.37 -4.53 -4.70
CA VAL A 64 -7.14 -3.28 -4.60
C VAL A 64 -6.35 -2.11 -5.21
N ASN A 65 -5.06 -1.99 -4.90
CA ASN A 65 -4.22 -0.94 -5.45
C ASN A 65 -4.07 -1.04 -6.98
N LYS A 66 -3.85 -2.25 -7.52
CA LYS A 66 -3.60 -2.46 -8.95
C LYS A 66 -4.85 -2.45 -9.81
N CYS A 67 -6.02 -2.80 -9.25
CA CYS A 67 -7.28 -2.82 -9.97
C CYS A 67 -8.12 -1.56 -9.76
N SER A 68 -7.66 -0.59 -8.98
CA SER A 68 -8.40 0.65 -8.71
C SER A 68 -8.04 1.77 -9.67
N PHE A 69 -8.98 2.69 -9.86
CA PHE A 69 -8.73 3.94 -10.56
C PHE A 69 -7.64 4.75 -9.84
N SER A 70 -6.59 5.13 -10.56
CA SER A 70 -5.44 5.90 -10.03
C SER A 70 -4.72 5.30 -8.82
N GLY A 71 -4.88 4.00 -8.53
CA GLY A 71 -4.27 3.37 -7.36
C GLY A 71 -4.84 3.82 -6.01
N LEU A 72 -6.00 4.46 -6.03
CA LEU A 72 -6.71 4.94 -4.84
C LEU A 72 -7.41 3.76 -4.14
N THR A 73 -6.76 3.08 -3.27
CA THR A 73 -7.19 1.85 -2.60
C THR A 73 -8.68 1.77 -2.17
N GLU A 74 -9.00 1.88 -0.90
CA GLU A 74 -10.36 1.64 -0.36
C GLU A 74 -11.42 2.63 -0.84
N SER A 75 -11.01 3.88 -1.13
CA SER A 75 -11.93 4.95 -1.57
C SER A 75 -12.26 4.89 -3.06
N SER A 76 -11.63 3.96 -3.80
CA SER A 76 -11.77 3.89 -5.24
C SER A 76 -12.79 2.86 -5.72
N SER A 77 -13.20 3.03 -6.97
CA SER A 77 -13.93 2.04 -7.74
C SER A 77 -12.97 1.15 -8.54
N PHE A 78 -13.46 -0.02 -8.94
CA PHE A 78 -12.77 -0.88 -9.89
C PHE A 78 -12.56 -0.17 -11.23
N SER A 79 -11.38 -0.31 -11.79
CA SER A 79 -11.02 0.17 -13.13
C SER A 79 -10.65 -1.00 -14.03
N GLU A 80 -11.41 -1.22 -15.08
CA GLU A 80 -11.12 -2.26 -16.08
C GLU A 80 -9.75 -2.06 -16.72
N GLN A 81 -9.43 -0.82 -17.09
CA GLN A 81 -8.13 -0.49 -17.67
C GLN A 81 -6.98 -0.79 -16.68
N ALA A 82 -7.15 -0.44 -15.41
CA ALA A 82 -6.13 -0.71 -14.40
C ALA A 82 -5.97 -2.21 -14.15
N SER A 83 -7.07 -2.98 -14.11
CA SER A 83 -7.02 -4.43 -13.92
C SER A 83 -6.29 -5.15 -15.06
N ASP A 84 -6.39 -4.65 -16.28
CA ASP A 84 -5.69 -5.20 -17.44
C ASP A 84 -4.20 -4.82 -17.46
N SER A 85 -3.90 -3.55 -17.19
CA SER A 85 -2.53 -3.00 -17.37
C SER A 85 -1.65 -3.12 -16.12
N ASN A 86 -2.23 -2.90 -14.92
CA ASN A 86 -1.47 -2.80 -13.68
C ASN A 86 -1.49 -4.10 -12.85
N PHE A 87 -2.60 -4.85 -12.84
CA PHE A 87 -2.67 -6.18 -12.24
C PHE A 87 -2.20 -7.22 -13.26
N SER A 88 -0.90 -7.19 -13.57
CA SER A 88 -0.27 -8.00 -14.62
C SER A 88 0.70 -9.02 -14.05
N MET A 89 0.81 -10.18 -14.71
CA MET A 89 1.79 -11.22 -14.36
C MET A 89 3.20 -10.65 -14.28
N ARG A 90 3.61 -9.86 -15.27
CA ARG A 90 4.93 -9.18 -15.29
C ARG A 90 5.17 -8.30 -14.06
N GLY A 91 4.14 -7.61 -13.57
CA GLY A 91 4.25 -6.77 -12.36
C GLY A 91 4.43 -7.61 -11.10
N ILE A 92 3.71 -8.73 -11.01
CA ILE A 92 3.77 -9.66 -9.88
C ILE A 92 5.14 -10.35 -9.82
N GLU A 93 5.64 -10.84 -10.95
CA GLU A 93 6.93 -11.55 -11.07
C GLU A 93 8.15 -10.69 -10.68
N LYS A 94 8.00 -9.36 -10.64
CA LYS A 94 9.05 -8.44 -10.16
C LYS A 94 9.11 -8.29 -8.64
N LEU A 95 8.10 -8.70 -7.91
CA LEU A 95 8.05 -8.53 -6.45
C LEU A 95 9.25 -9.15 -5.71
N PRO A 96 9.76 -10.34 -6.09
CA PRO A 96 10.95 -10.90 -5.45
C PRO A 96 12.22 -10.04 -5.61
N GLU A 97 12.34 -9.29 -6.70
CA GLU A 97 13.44 -8.34 -6.89
C GLU A 97 13.31 -7.15 -5.91
N TYR A 98 12.11 -6.60 -5.79
CA TYR A 98 11.83 -5.54 -4.80
C TYR A 98 12.04 -6.03 -3.37
N SER A 99 11.62 -7.26 -3.03
CA SER A 99 11.88 -7.87 -1.73
C SER A 99 13.37 -7.86 -1.37
N LYS A 100 14.24 -8.20 -2.34
CA LYS A 100 15.70 -8.16 -2.14
C LYS A 100 16.22 -6.73 -1.92
N LEU A 101 15.72 -5.76 -2.69
CA LEU A 101 16.14 -4.36 -2.57
C LEU A 101 15.80 -3.76 -1.20
N ILE A 102 14.61 -4.07 -0.67
CA ILE A 102 14.14 -3.52 0.59
C ILE A 102 14.56 -4.34 1.83
N LYS A 103 15.33 -5.42 1.65
CA LYS A 103 15.67 -6.36 2.73
C LYS A 103 16.27 -5.70 3.98
N LYS A 104 17.00 -4.59 3.80
CA LYS A 104 17.65 -3.85 4.88
C LYS A 104 16.84 -2.63 5.36
N TRP A 105 15.69 -2.37 4.79
CA TRP A 105 14.86 -1.24 5.21
C TRP A 105 14.24 -1.52 6.59
N ARG A 106 14.11 -0.46 7.37
CA ARG A 106 13.29 -0.47 8.58
C ARG A 106 11.92 0.10 8.23
N ILE A 107 10.93 -0.78 8.10
CA ILE A 107 9.57 -0.41 7.72
C ILE A 107 8.72 -0.35 9.00
N THR A 108 8.22 0.84 9.35
CA THR A 108 7.46 1.07 10.57
C THR A 108 6.11 1.73 10.26
N ASN A 109 5.15 1.55 11.15
CA ASN A 109 3.85 2.23 11.12
C ASN A 109 3.79 3.35 12.17
N ASP A 110 4.90 4.04 12.39
CA ASP A 110 5.01 5.10 13.37
C ASP A 110 4.54 6.46 12.83
N SER A 111 4.25 7.39 13.72
CA SER A 111 4.07 8.79 13.36
C SER A 111 5.40 9.40 12.89
N TYR A 112 5.32 10.34 11.96
CA TYR A 112 6.49 11.11 11.51
C TYR A 112 7.21 11.81 12.67
N ASP A 113 6.47 12.28 13.68
CA ASP A 113 7.02 12.90 14.89
C ASP A 113 8.05 12.00 15.58
N THR A 114 7.68 10.72 15.76
CA THR A 114 8.54 9.73 16.42
C THR A 114 9.80 9.47 15.60
N LEU A 115 9.66 9.37 14.28
CA LEU A 115 10.80 9.12 13.40
C LEU A 115 11.73 10.33 13.35
N MET A 116 11.20 11.53 13.20
CA MET A 116 12.01 12.76 13.18
C MET A 116 12.77 12.95 14.49
N PHE A 117 12.11 12.79 15.63
CA PHE A 117 12.73 12.94 16.94
C PHE A 117 13.87 11.93 17.18
N ASN A 118 13.66 10.67 16.80
CA ASN A 118 14.64 9.60 17.03
C ASN A 118 15.85 9.67 16.09
N GLU A 119 15.70 10.29 14.91
CA GLU A 119 16.71 10.28 13.84
C GLU A 119 17.36 11.65 13.61
N LEU A 120 17.08 12.64 14.45
CA LEU A 120 17.75 13.96 14.40
C LEU A 120 19.23 13.85 14.79
N ARG A 121 20.05 13.44 13.81
CA ARG A 121 21.51 13.32 13.94
C ARG A 121 22.21 13.93 12.75
N SER A 122 23.44 14.38 12.95
CA SER A 122 24.28 14.84 11.83
C SER A 122 24.52 13.71 10.82
N GLY A 123 24.44 14.03 9.54
CA GLY A 123 24.71 13.09 8.44
C GLY A 123 23.52 12.25 8.00
N ILE A 124 22.32 12.52 8.52
CA ILE A 124 21.07 11.88 8.03
C ILE A 124 20.43 12.75 6.97
N PHE A 125 20.02 12.12 5.87
CA PHE A 125 19.14 12.71 4.86
C PHE A 125 17.71 12.21 5.09
N MET A 126 16.75 13.12 5.23
CA MET A 126 15.33 12.79 5.33
C MET A 126 14.59 13.21 4.08
N TYR A 127 13.88 12.27 3.42
CA TYR A 127 12.89 12.57 2.41
C TYR A 127 11.51 12.60 3.05
N LEU A 128 10.88 13.76 3.04
CA LEU A 128 9.59 13.99 3.70
C LEU A 128 8.52 14.21 2.63
N ASP A 129 7.52 13.33 2.60
CA ASP A 129 6.40 13.38 1.67
C ASP A 129 5.08 13.33 2.46
N PRO A 130 4.69 14.46 3.08
CA PRO A 130 3.44 14.53 3.84
C PRO A 130 2.24 14.47 2.88
N PRO A 131 1.06 14.05 3.38
CA PRO A 131 -0.16 14.12 2.58
C PRO A 131 -0.45 15.57 2.17
N TYR A 132 -0.85 15.75 0.92
CA TYR A 132 -1.16 17.09 0.40
C TYR A 132 -2.43 17.66 1.02
N ASP A 133 -2.47 18.97 1.23
CA ASP A 133 -3.67 19.69 1.65
C ASP A 133 -4.63 19.87 0.46
N ILE A 134 -5.44 18.85 0.24
CA ILE A 134 -6.40 18.77 -0.86
C ILE A 134 -7.81 18.50 -0.33
N LYS A 135 -8.81 19.00 -1.06
CA LYS A 135 -10.23 18.82 -0.67
C LYS A 135 -10.77 17.42 -0.97
N ASP A 136 -10.13 16.70 -1.89
CA ASP A 136 -10.59 15.38 -2.35
C ASP A 136 -10.30 14.25 -1.34
N ASN A 137 -11.08 13.18 -1.39
CA ASN A 137 -10.96 12.02 -0.50
C ASN A 137 -9.88 11.03 -1.01
N LEU A 138 -8.67 11.49 -1.26
CA LEU A 138 -7.64 10.69 -1.93
C LEU A 138 -6.90 9.70 -1.01
N TYR A 139 -6.73 10.04 0.28
CA TYR A 139 -5.91 9.21 1.17
C TYR A 139 -6.76 8.60 2.28
N GLY A 140 -6.78 7.26 2.33
CA GLY A 140 -7.52 6.48 3.31
C GLY A 140 -9.05 6.53 3.11
N ASN A 141 -9.79 5.90 4.02
CA ASN A 141 -11.25 5.88 3.94
C ASN A 141 -11.81 7.30 4.11
N LYS A 142 -12.51 7.82 3.08
CA LYS A 142 -13.11 9.18 3.02
C LYS A 142 -12.11 10.32 3.32
N GLY A 143 -10.83 10.13 2.97
CA GLY A 143 -9.79 11.13 3.21
C GLY A 143 -9.31 11.21 4.66
N SER A 144 -9.48 10.16 5.45
CA SER A 144 -9.15 10.13 6.87
C SER A 144 -7.67 10.39 7.19
N LEU A 145 -6.77 10.12 6.24
CA LEU A 145 -5.34 10.23 6.46
C LEU A 145 -4.77 11.64 6.25
N HIS A 146 -5.40 12.49 5.43
CA HIS A 146 -4.89 13.85 5.16
C HIS A 146 -5.71 14.95 5.80
N LYS A 147 -7.04 14.80 5.94
CA LYS A 147 -7.91 15.82 6.52
C LYS A 147 -7.61 16.18 7.97
N ARG A 148 -6.90 15.31 8.68
CA ARG A 148 -6.48 15.51 10.07
C ARG A 148 -4.98 15.76 10.23
N PHE A 149 -4.24 15.87 9.11
CA PHE A 149 -2.83 16.12 9.15
C PHE A 149 -2.57 17.59 9.49
N ASP A 150 -1.80 17.82 10.53
CA ASP A 150 -1.44 19.17 11.00
C ASP A 150 -0.19 19.66 10.26
N HIS A 151 -0.42 20.36 9.14
CA HIS A 151 0.63 20.92 8.30
C HIS A 151 1.48 21.98 9.02
N ASP A 152 0.86 22.80 9.89
CA ASP A 152 1.59 23.82 10.64
C ASP A 152 2.54 23.21 11.68
N ARG A 153 2.07 22.17 12.38
CA ARG A 153 2.91 21.41 13.30
C ARG A 153 4.05 20.72 12.57
N PHE A 154 3.75 20.07 11.43
CA PHE A 154 4.76 19.41 10.60
C PHE A 154 5.83 20.40 10.14
N ALA A 155 5.44 21.55 9.60
CA ALA A 155 6.35 22.59 9.14
C ALA A 155 7.28 23.10 10.27
N LYS A 156 6.72 23.30 11.48
CA LYS A 156 7.52 23.72 12.67
C LYS A 156 8.55 22.68 13.09
N GLN A 157 8.29 21.40 12.85
CA GLN A 157 9.24 20.33 13.19
C GLN A 157 10.33 20.15 12.13
N CYS A 158 10.13 20.65 10.90
CA CYS A 158 11.14 20.64 9.84
C CYS A 158 12.17 21.78 9.95
N CYS A 159 11.92 22.79 10.79
CA CYS A 159 12.81 23.93 11.03
C CYS A 159 13.73 23.70 12.23
#